data_a4b81057a645a6b79a41cff2b5928c40
#
_entry.id   a4b81057a645a6b79a41cff2b5928c40
#
_cell.length_a   1.000
_cell.length_b   1.000
_cell.length_c   1.000
_cell.angle_alpha   90.00
_cell.angle_beta   90.00
_cell.angle_gamma   90.00
#
_symmetry.space_group_name_H-M   'P 1'
#
loop_
_entity.id
_entity.type
_entity.pdbx_description
1 polymer ?
#
loop_
_entity_poly.entity_id
_entity_poly.type
_entity_poly.pdbx_seq_one_letter_code
_entity_poly.pdbx_strand_id
1 'polypeptide(L)'
;GPDAHGAYVQVGKAVFAAGDIMLAIWDGRTGNGPGGTAHVVELALSAGVPVIHIKVDLDTGKVSDARLLSGIDVIDPTFEPLHEREAFFELVRRTLAPHSEFERRQIAQFYGEREKLLNWRLEYSFLLALLRVKSLPKRAWRQSSIADDIRNDWSGVPASDPPGAREPLARAYGWANFLGIRYAQLFRSGHVTNYFLSTLAVILALTGLIFPKAKLVPVLAELTTIALLYLNTQAGKSGESHRRWLQYRHLAESLRPLIYLKRTG
;
A
#
# COMPACT_ATOMS: atom_id res chain seq x y z
N GLY A 1 31.32 24.75 -14.32
CA GLY A 1 30.64 25.98 -13.97
C GLY A 1 29.92 25.83 -12.61
N PRO A 2 29.61 26.91 -11.90
CA PRO A 2 29.01 26.85 -10.56
C PRO A 2 27.69 26.06 -10.50
N ASP A 3 26.97 25.97 -11.60
CA ASP A 3 25.70 25.23 -11.68
C ASP A 3 25.85 23.70 -11.64
N ALA A 4 27.00 23.16 -12.06
CA ALA A 4 27.21 21.70 -12.07
C ALA A 4 27.28 21.11 -10.66
N HIS A 5 27.94 21.79 -9.71
CA HIS A 5 28.03 21.32 -8.32
C HIS A 5 26.67 21.28 -7.63
N GLY A 6 25.84 22.30 -7.85
CA GLY A 6 24.45 22.33 -7.35
C GLY A 6 23.61 21.19 -7.91
N ALA A 7 23.77 20.87 -9.19
CA ALA A 7 23.05 19.75 -9.80
C ALA A 7 23.44 18.39 -9.19
N TYR A 8 24.73 18.13 -8.97
CA TYR A 8 25.20 16.90 -8.32
C TYR A 8 24.67 16.74 -6.89
N VAL A 9 24.61 17.84 -6.11
CA VAL A 9 24.02 17.83 -4.77
C VAL A 9 22.53 17.47 -4.82
N GLN A 10 21.79 18.05 -5.78
CA GLN A 10 20.36 17.74 -5.93
C GLN A 10 20.12 16.29 -6.34
N VAL A 11 20.93 15.77 -7.26
CA VAL A 11 20.87 14.34 -7.64
C VAL A 11 21.17 13.45 -6.43
N GLY A 12 22.22 13.75 -5.66
CA GLY A 12 22.54 13.01 -4.45
C GLY A 12 21.40 13.01 -3.43
N LYS A 13 20.75 14.17 -3.20
CA LYS A 13 19.56 14.27 -2.35
C LYS A 13 18.39 13.43 -2.87
N ALA A 14 18.15 13.45 -4.17
CA ALA A 14 17.09 12.64 -4.78
C ALA A 14 17.36 11.14 -4.64
N VAL A 15 18.61 10.71 -4.75
CA VAL A 15 19.00 9.30 -4.60
C VAL A 15 18.70 8.77 -3.20
N PHE A 16 19.18 9.42 -2.14
CA PHE A 16 18.91 8.90 -0.80
C PHE A 16 17.48 9.17 -0.32
N ALA A 17 16.81 10.20 -0.84
CA ALA A 17 15.38 10.42 -0.54
C ALA A 17 14.45 9.35 -1.18
N ALA A 18 14.94 8.64 -2.19
CA ALA A 18 14.18 7.58 -2.86
C ALA A 18 14.38 6.19 -2.24
N GLY A 19 15.27 6.05 -1.25
CA GLY A 19 15.59 4.77 -0.63
C GLY A 19 15.62 4.83 0.89
N ASP A 20 15.36 3.68 1.52
CA ASP A 20 15.38 3.53 2.98
C ASP A 20 16.78 3.20 3.52
N ILE A 21 17.66 2.69 2.65
CA ILE A 21 19.06 2.33 2.95
C ILE A 21 19.92 2.76 1.75
N MET A 22 21.02 3.45 2.01
CA MET A 22 21.97 3.85 1.00
C MET A 22 23.15 2.88 0.94
N LEU A 23 23.52 2.40 -0.26
CA LEU A 23 24.73 1.65 -0.50
C LEU A 23 25.78 2.60 -1.11
N ALA A 24 26.88 2.85 -0.41
CA ALA A 24 27.98 3.70 -0.85
C ALA A 24 29.21 2.87 -1.17
N ILE A 25 29.62 2.85 -2.44
CA ILE A 25 30.86 2.23 -2.93
C ILE A 25 31.85 3.35 -3.16
N TRP A 26 32.89 3.45 -2.30
CA TRP A 26 33.78 4.61 -2.28
C TRP A 26 35.08 4.28 -1.53
N ASP A 27 36.16 5.01 -1.80
CA ASP A 27 37.47 4.80 -1.23
C ASP A 27 37.62 5.24 0.26
N GLY A 28 36.59 5.91 0.80
CA GLY A 28 36.59 6.42 2.18
C GLY A 28 37.31 7.76 2.34
N ARG A 29 37.80 8.38 1.27
CA ARG A 29 38.49 9.66 1.35
C ARG A 29 37.48 10.81 1.34
N THR A 30 37.81 11.89 2.07
CA THR A 30 37.07 13.16 2.01
C THR A 30 37.16 13.71 0.59
N GLY A 31 36.00 14.00 -0.02
CA GLY A 31 35.93 14.43 -1.41
C GLY A 31 36.43 15.88 -1.63
N ASN A 32 36.72 16.20 -2.88
CA ASN A 32 37.22 17.51 -3.30
C ASN A 32 36.13 18.59 -3.43
N GLY A 33 35.05 18.52 -2.66
CA GLY A 33 34.00 19.56 -2.65
C GLY A 33 32.57 19.07 -2.69
N PRO A 34 31.61 20.01 -2.77
CA PRO A 34 30.18 19.69 -2.77
C PRO A 34 29.75 18.82 -3.96
N GLY A 35 28.93 17.77 -3.71
CA GLY A 35 28.41 16.89 -4.74
C GLY A 35 29.19 15.59 -4.95
N GLY A 36 30.37 15.43 -4.29
CA GLY A 36 31.09 14.15 -4.29
C GLY A 36 30.43 13.10 -3.41
N THR A 37 30.88 11.83 -3.53
CA THR A 37 30.31 10.70 -2.79
C THR A 37 30.36 10.91 -1.26
N ALA A 38 31.50 11.42 -0.74
CA ALA A 38 31.62 11.75 0.69
C ALA A 38 30.54 12.73 1.16
N HIS A 39 30.30 13.81 0.42
CA HIS A 39 29.27 14.80 0.75
C HIS A 39 27.83 14.21 0.69
N VAL A 40 27.56 13.35 -0.28
CA VAL A 40 26.23 12.69 -0.37
C VAL A 40 26.03 11.71 0.79
N VAL A 41 27.07 10.98 1.19
CA VAL A 41 27.07 10.11 2.38
C VAL A 41 26.80 10.91 3.65
N GLU A 42 27.47 12.05 3.83
CA GLU A 42 27.25 12.96 4.96
C GLU A 42 25.79 13.46 5.01
N LEU A 43 25.24 13.88 3.88
CA LEU A 43 23.84 14.30 3.78
C LEU A 43 22.88 13.18 4.13
N ALA A 44 23.14 11.94 3.67
CA ALA A 44 22.31 10.79 3.98
C ALA A 44 22.33 10.46 5.48
N LEU A 45 23.52 10.44 6.10
CA LEU A 45 23.67 10.22 7.54
C LEU A 45 23.00 11.33 8.36
N SER A 46 23.14 12.59 7.94
CA SER A 46 22.46 13.73 8.59
C SER A 46 20.94 13.65 8.48
N ALA A 47 20.43 13.02 7.42
CA ALA A 47 19.01 12.76 7.23
C ALA A 47 18.52 11.49 7.97
N GLY A 48 19.41 10.78 8.67
CA GLY A 48 19.07 9.55 9.40
C GLY A 48 18.92 8.31 8.50
N VAL A 49 19.36 8.38 7.24
CA VAL A 49 19.36 7.24 6.33
C VAL A 49 20.56 6.35 6.63
N PRO A 50 20.37 5.05 6.94
CA PRO A 50 21.47 4.12 7.14
C PRO A 50 22.35 3.99 5.89
N VAL A 51 23.66 4.06 6.04
CA VAL A 51 24.60 3.94 4.93
C VAL A 51 25.45 2.69 5.08
N ILE A 52 25.37 1.79 4.12
CA ILE A 52 26.26 0.63 4.00
C ILE A 52 27.44 1.05 3.14
N HIS A 53 28.62 1.04 3.70
CA HIS A 53 29.85 1.40 3.01
C HIS A 53 30.61 0.15 2.56
N ILE A 54 30.94 0.10 1.27
CA ILE A 54 31.88 -0.85 0.68
C ILE A 54 33.09 -0.08 0.22
N LYS A 55 34.18 -0.21 0.96
CA LYS A 55 35.42 0.49 0.63
C LYS A 55 36.12 -0.15 -0.56
N VAL A 56 36.46 0.65 -1.55
CA VAL A 56 37.27 0.24 -2.72
C VAL A 56 38.62 0.92 -2.64
N ASP A 57 39.68 0.14 -2.68
CA ASP A 57 41.02 0.65 -2.87
C ASP A 57 41.28 0.90 -4.34
N LEU A 58 41.35 2.16 -4.74
CA LEU A 58 41.51 2.55 -6.15
C LEU A 58 42.88 2.16 -6.74
N ASP A 59 43.91 1.98 -5.89
CA ASP A 59 45.26 1.66 -6.33
C ASP A 59 45.40 0.13 -6.60
N THR A 60 44.76 -0.68 -5.77
CA THR A 60 44.87 -2.14 -5.85
C THR A 60 43.65 -2.81 -6.42
N GLY A 61 42.54 -2.08 -6.59
CA GLY A 61 41.23 -2.63 -7.00
C GLY A 61 40.58 -3.56 -5.96
N LYS A 62 41.12 -3.64 -4.74
CA LYS A 62 40.58 -4.48 -3.68
C LYS A 62 39.33 -3.87 -3.08
N VAL A 63 38.35 -4.71 -2.84
CA VAL A 63 37.08 -4.36 -2.22
C VAL A 63 37.07 -4.91 -0.80
N SER A 64 36.68 -4.07 0.17
CA SER A 64 36.51 -4.48 1.57
C SER A 64 35.13 -5.09 1.79
N ASP A 65 34.95 -5.74 2.94
CA ASP A 65 33.64 -6.17 3.41
C ASP A 65 32.70 -4.98 3.65
N ALA A 66 31.42 -5.24 3.52
CA ALA A 66 30.38 -4.25 3.77
C ALA A 66 30.34 -3.87 5.25
N ARG A 67 30.24 -2.58 5.56
CA ARG A 67 30.18 -2.05 6.91
C ARG A 67 29.05 -1.01 7.02
N LEU A 68 28.32 -1.03 8.12
CA LEU A 68 27.34 0.01 8.42
C LEU A 68 28.09 1.23 9.00
N LEU A 69 27.84 2.40 8.41
CA LEU A 69 28.29 3.67 8.99
C LEU A 69 27.30 4.07 10.09
N SER A 70 27.79 4.15 11.32
CA SER A 70 27.03 4.58 12.49
C SER A 70 27.64 5.87 13.06
N GLY A 71 27.43 6.96 12.41
CA GLY A 71 27.90 8.27 12.88
C GLY A 71 27.81 9.34 11.82
N ILE A 72 27.62 10.58 12.26
CA ILE A 72 27.48 11.74 11.36
C ILE A 72 28.86 12.21 10.88
N ASP A 73 29.95 11.83 11.56
CA ASP A 73 31.29 12.26 11.23
C ASP A 73 31.92 11.33 10.16
N VAL A 74 32.04 11.84 8.95
CA VAL A 74 32.68 11.15 7.82
C VAL A 74 34.21 11.10 7.98
N ILE A 75 34.77 11.95 8.85
CA ILE A 75 36.23 12.03 9.09
C ILE A 75 36.67 10.92 10.04
N ASP A 76 35.86 10.59 11.03
CA ASP A 76 36.10 9.46 11.95
C ASP A 76 34.82 8.60 12.10
N PRO A 77 34.44 7.89 11.05
CA PRO A 77 33.21 7.11 11.05
C PRO A 77 33.37 5.89 11.95
N THR A 78 32.42 5.70 12.84
CA THR A 78 32.25 4.42 13.54
C THR A 78 31.64 3.39 12.62
N PHE A 79 32.22 2.19 12.57
CA PHE A 79 31.79 1.11 11.69
C PHE A 79 31.28 -0.06 12.50
N GLU A 80 30.08 -0.52 12.13
CA GLU A 80 29.59 -1.83 12.57
C GLU A 80 29.77 -2.83 11.43
N PRO A 81 30.45 -3.97 11.67
CA PRO A 81 30.68 -4.96 10.62
C PRO A 81 29.34 -5.63 10.24
N LEU A 82 29.09 -5.75 8.93
CA LEU A 82 27.95 -6.45 8.36
C LEU A 82 28.41 -7.77 7.70
N HIS A 83 29.33 -8.48 8.35
CA HIS A 83 29.88 -9.73 7.80
C HIS A 83 28.87 -10.88 7.78
N GLU A 84 27.91 -10.85 8.71
CA GLU A 84 26.91 -11.90 8.84
C GLU A 84 25.61 -11.49 8.15
N ARG A 85 25.02 -12.43 7.45
CA ARG A 85 23.73 -12.27 6.78
C ARG A 85 22.65 -11.81 7.76
N GLU A 86 22.71 -12.27 8.99
CA GLU A 86 21.81 -11.93 10.09
C GLU A 86 21.87 -10.46 10.44
N ALA A 87 23.06 -9.88 10.52
CA ALA A 87 23.28 -8.44 10.81
C ALA A 87 22.64 -7.58 9.72
N PHE A 88 22.78 -7.95 8.46
CA PHE A 88 22.13 -7.27 7.34
C PHE A 88 20.60 -7.35 7.42
N PHE A 89 20.05 -8.52 7.67
CA PHE A 89 18.60 -8.68 7.83
C PHE A 89 18.06 -7.92 9.03
N GLU A 90 18.79 -7.86 10.13
CA GLU A 90 18.38 -7.07 11.29
C GLU A 90 18.40 -5.57 11.00
N LEU A 91 19.38 -5.05 10.25
CA LEU A 91 19.40 -3.68 9.77
C LEU A 91 18.15 -3.39 8.92
N VAL A 92 17.88 -4.22 7.92
CA VAL A 92 16.69 -4.07 7.05
C VAL A 92 15.42 -4.13 7.87
N ARG A 93 15.30 -5.09 8.79
CA ARG A 93 14.13 -5.23 9.65
C ARG A 93 13.92 -3.99 10.52
N ARG A 94 14.98 -3.45 11.12
CA ARG A 94 14.92 -2.26 11.96
C ARG A 94 14.55 -1.01 11.16
N THR A 95 15.09 -0.87 9.95
CA THR A 95 14.82 0.28 9.06
C THR A 95 13.39 0.27 8.54
N LEU A 96 12.86 -0.92 8.19
CA LEU A 96 11.50 -1.09 7.68
C LEU A 96 10.46 -1.34 8.77
N ALA A 97 10.87 -1.41 10.05
CA ALA A 97 9.93 -1.60 11.14
C ALA A 97 9.00 -0.39 11.26
N PRO A 98 7.71 -0.60 11.58
CA PRO A 98 6.78 0.49 11.76
C PRO A 98 7.21 1.38 12.92
N HIS A 99 7.40 2.66 12.66
CA HIS A 99 7.92 3.64 13.63
C HIS A 99 6.82 4.21 14.51
N SER A 100 5.56 4.17 14.06
CA SER A 100 4.42 4.69 14.78
C SER A 100 3.45 3.58 15.22
N GLU A 101 2.74 3.84 16.32
CA GLU A 101 1.66 2.98 16.77
C GLU A 101 0.53 2.86 15.74
N PHE A 102 0.32 3.92 14.96
CA PHE A 102 -0.63 3.94 13.87
C PHE A 102 -0.27 2.93 12.77
N GLU A 103 0.99 2.91 12.33
CA GLU A 103 1.48 1.95 11.32
C GLU A 103 1.40 0.51 11.82
N ARG A 104 1.79 0.27 13.09
CA ARG A 104 1.66 -1.05 13.72
C ARG A 104 0.22 -1.56 13.71
N ARG A 105 -0.75 -0.69 14.02
CA ARG A 105 -2.17 -1.03 13.98
C ARG A 105 -2.64 -1.34 12.55
N GLN A 106 -2.18 -0.59 11.56
CA GLN A 106 -2.54 -0.85 10.16
C GLN A 106 -1.99 -2.19 9.66
N ILE A 107 -0.74 -2.50 9.99
CA ILE A 107 -0.12 -3.79 9.64
C ILE A 107 -0.85 -4.94 10.36
N ALA A 108 -1.10 -4.80 11.66
CA ALA A 108 -1.87 -5.80 12.42
C ALA A 108 -3.28 -5.99 11.85
N GLN A 109 -3.93 -4.91 11.42
CA GLN A 109 -5.23 -4.94 10.78
C GLN A 109 -5.19 -5.67 9.43
N PHE A 110 -4.17 -5.41 8.60
CA PHE A 110 -3.99 -6.08 7.31
C PHE A 110 -3.81 -7.59 7.46
N TYR A 111 -2.97 -8.03 8.40
CA TYR A 111 -2.77 -9.46 8.66
C TYR A 111 -3.91 -10.12 9.45
N GLY A 112 -4.69 -9.34 10.20
CA GLY A 112 -5.86 -9.80 10.93
C GLY A 112 -7.13 -9.95 10.08
N GLU A 113 -7.12 -9.47 8.83
CA GLU A 113 -8.24 -9.63 7.91
C GLU A 113 -8.45 -11.11 7.56
N ARG A 114 -9.72 -11.48 7.31
CA ARG A 114 -10.08 -12.86 6.92
C ARG A 114 -10.57 -12.91 5.47
N GLU A 115 -10.21 -13.96 4.79
CA GLU A 115 -10.74 -14.25 3.47
C GLU A 115 -12.24 -14.56 3.58
N LYS A 116 -13.07 -13.71 2.99
CA LYS A 116 -14.52 -13.90 2.88
C LYS A 116 -14.89 -13.90 1.41
N LEU A 117 -15.10 -15.07 0.87
CA LEU A 117 -15.42 -15.25 -0.55
C LEU A 117 -16.87 -14.85 -0.88
N LEU A 118 -17.77 -14.88 0.10
CA LEU A 118 -19.18 -14.52 -0.12
C LEU A 118 -19.37 -13.01 0.01
N ASN A 119 -19.89 -12.40 -1.06
CA ASN A 119 -20.33 -11.01 -1.08
C ASN A 119 -21.82 -10.96 -0.74
N TRP A 120 -22.14 -10.49 0.46
CA TRP A 120 -23.52 -10.27 0.88
C TRP A 120 -24.08 -8.88 0.50
N ARG A 121 -23.21 -7.94 0.10
CA ARG A 121 -23.54 -6.58 -0.35
C ARG A 121 -23.46 -6.52 -1.87
N LEU A 122 -24.58 -6.64 -2.54
CA LEU A 122 -24.68 -6.74 -4.01
C LEU A 122 -25.37 -5.55 -4.66
N GLU A 123 -25.78 -4.57 -3.86
CA GLU A 123 -26.61 -3.43 -4.29
C GLU A 123 -25.98 -2.68 -5.45
N TYR A 124 -24.65 -2.47 -5.40
CA TYR A 124 -23.92 -1.84 -6.50
C TYR A 124 -23.89 -2.69 -7.77
N SER A 125 -23.63 -3.98 -7.63
CA SER A 125 -23.62 -4.91 -8.78
C SER A 125 -25.01 -5.04 -9.41
N PHE A 126 -26.06 -5.03 -8.59
CA PHE A 126 -27.44 -5.03 -9.05
C PHE A 126 -27.80 -3.73 -9.80
N LEU A 127 -27.39 -2.56 -9.28
CA LEU A 127 -27.58 -1.28 -9.96
C LEU A 127 -26.93 -1.28 -11.34
N LEU A 128 -25.69 -1.77 -11.47
CA LEU A 128 -24.99 -1.85 -12.75
C LEU A 128 -25.71 -2.78 -13.74
N ALA A 129 -26.31 -3.88 -13.25
CA ALA A 129 -27.08 -4.78 -14.08
C ALA A 129 -28.41 -4.16 -14.52
N LEU A 130 -29.11 -3.44 -13.63
CA LEU A 130 -30.34 -2.72 -13.93
C LEU A 130 -30.10 -1.65 -15.01
N LEU A 131 -28.98 -0.93 -14.91
CA LEU A 131 -28.58 0.07 -15.91
C LEU A 131 -27.98 -0.56 -17.19
N ARG A 132 -27.95 -1.87 -17.32
CA ARG A 132 -27.37 -2.62 -18.44
C ARG A 132 -25.91 -2.29 -18.73
N VAL A 133 -25.17 -1.71 -17.76
CA VAL A 133 -23.74 -1.41 -17.87
C VAL A 133 -22.92 -2.69 -17.77
N LYS A 134 -23.34 -3.63 -16.92
CA LYS A 134 -22.66 -4.91 -16.70
C LYS A 134 -23.67 -5.99 -16.35
N SER A 135 -23.57 -7.15 -16.96
CA SER A 135 -24.38 -8.31 -16.55
C SER A 135 -24.03 -8.73 -15.13
N LEU A 136 -24.99 -9.26 -14.37
CA LEU A 136 -24.76 -9.89 -13.07
C LEU A 136 -24.07 -11.25 -13.31
N PRO A 137 -22.74 -11.35 -13.21
CA PRO A 137 -22.08 -12.64 -13.36
C PRO A 137 -22.34 -13.48 -12.11
N LYS A 138 -22.35 -14.81 -12.24
CA LYS A 138 -22.37 -15.71 -11.07
C LYS A 138 -21.26 -15.39 -10.06
N ARG A 139 -20.15 -14.79 -10.52
CA ARG A 139 -19.05 -14.28 -9.69
C ARG A 139 -19.40 -13.05 -8.86
N ALA A 140 -20.51 -12.34 -9.11
CA ALA A 140 -20.90 -11.21 -8.25
C ALA A 140 -21.20 -11.65 -6.82
N TRP A 141 -21.75 -12.86 -6.65
CA TRP A 141 -22.06 -13.46 -5.35
C TRP A 141 -20.86 -14.03 -4.63
N ARG A 142 -19.82 -14.36 -5.38
CA ARG A 142 -18.59 -14.94 -4.83
C ARG A 142 -17.39 -14.26 -5.44
N GLN A 143 -16.57 -13.67 -4.61
CA GLN A 143 -15.30 -13.11 -5.02
C GLN A 143 -14.37 -14.24 -5.49
N SER A 144 -13.54 -13.99 -6.51
CA SER A 144 -12.48 -14.91 -6.91
C SER A 144 -11.55 -15.18 -5.72
N SER A 145 -11.03 -16.39 -5.63
CA SER A 145 -10.04 -16.69 -4.61
C SER A 145 -8.73 -15.96 -4.92
N ILE A 146 -7.92 -15.72 -3.89
CA ILE A 146 -6.60 -15.11 -4.04
C ILE A 146 -5.75 -15.90 -5.02
N ALA A 147 -5.84 -17.23 -4.97
CA ALA A 147 -5.11 -18.13 -5.87
C ALA A 147 -5.53 -17.95 -7.35
N ASP A 148 -6.82 -17.74 -7.61
CA ASP A 148 -7.33 -17.50 -8.97
C ASP A 148 -6.90 -16.13 -9.50
N ASP A 149 -6.94 -15.09 -8.66
CA ASP A 149 -6.49 -13.75 -9.01
C ASP A 149 -4.99 -13.73 -9.31
N ILE A 150 -4.17 -14.36 -8.47
CA ILE A 150 -2.74 -14.52 -8.71
C ILE A 150 -2.51 -15.28 -10.03
N ARG A 151 -3.20 -16.37 -10.27
CA ARG A 151 -3.05 -17.16 -11.51
C ARG A 151 -3.36 -16.34 -12.74
N ASN A 152 -4.45 -15.55 -12.71
CA ASN A 152 -4.88 -14.74 -13.85
C ASN A 152 -3.93 -13.56 -14.10
N ASP A 153 -3.53 -12.84 -13.06
CA ASP A 153 -2.67 -11.66 -13.17
C ASP A 153 -1.20 -12.04 -13.46
N TRP A 154 -0.78 -13.28 -13.09
CA TRP A 154 0.60 -13.75 -13.22
C TRP A 154 0.78 -14.83 -14.29
N SER A 155 -0.24 -15.15 -15.06
CA SER A 155 -0.20 -16.20 -16.09
C SER A 155 0.85 -15.98 -17.19
N GLY A 156 1.25 -14.75 -17.45
CA GLY A 156 2.29 -14.39 -18.42
C GLY A 156 3.71 -14.28 -17.83
N VAL A 157 3.94 -14.64 -16.56
CA VAL A 157 5.26 -14.56 -15.92
C VAL A 157 6.02 -15.88 -16.10
N PRO A 158 7.18 -15.92 -16.81
CA PRO A 158 7.99 -17.13 -16.96
C PRO A 158 8.40 -17.72 -15.61
N ALA A 159 8.50 -19.06 -15.55
CA ALA A 159 8.83 -19.79 -14.33
C ALA A 159 10.34 -19.81 -13.98
N SER A 160 11.10 -18.79 -14.39
CA SER A 160 12.57 -18.75 -14.26
C SER A 160 13.08 -18.53 -12.84
N ASP A 161 12.22 -18.16 -11.89
CA ASP A 161 12.63 -17.92 -10.50
C ASP A 161 12.70 -19.23 -9.69
N PRO A 162 13.62 -19.32 -8.72
CA PRO A 162 13.68 -20.46 -7.82
C PRO A 162 12.35 -20.64 -7.07
N PRO A 163 11.92 -21.89 -6.82
CA PRO A 163 10.72 -22.18 -6.06
C PRO A 163 10.75 -21.46 -4.71
N GLY A 164 9.70 -20.69 -4.40
CA GLY A 164 9.58 -19.95 -3.14
C GLY A 164 9.91 -18.45 -3.19
N ALA A 165 10.71 -17.95 -4.13
CA ALA A 165 11.06 -16.53 -4.20
C ALA A 165 9.90 -15.63 -4.68
N ARG A 166 8.96 -16.17 -5.46
CA ARG A 166 7.76 -15.44 -5.96
C ARG A 166 6.62 -15.43 -4.97
N GLU A 167 6.54 -16.48 -4.18
CA GLU A 167 5.36 -16.76 -3.37
C GLU A 167 5.00 -15.65 -2.36
N PRO A 168 5.96 -15.03 -1.63
CA PRO A 168 5.65 -13.95 -0.70
C PRO A 168 5.09 -12.69 -1.39
N LEU A 169 5.70 -12.25 -2.49
CA LEU A 169 5.25 -11.06 -3.23
C LEU A 169 3.90 -11.30 -3.91
N ALA A 170 3.73 -12.45 -4.55
CA ALA A 170 2.47 -12.83 -5.19
C ALA A 170 1.33 -12.94 -4.18
N ARG A 171 1.60 -13.52 -3.01
CA ARG A 171 0.63 -13.60 -1.91
C ARG A 171 0.26 -12.23 -1.36
N ALA A 172 1.26 -11.37 -1.09
CA ALA A 172 1.01 -10.00 -0.60
C ALA A 172 0.18 -9.19 -1.59
N TYR A 173 0.51 -9.24 -2.89
CA TYR A 173 -0.26 -8.61 -3.95
C TYR A 173 -1.69 -9.17 -4.01
N GLY A 174 -1.83 -10.49 -4.12
CA GLY A 174 -3.15 -11.13 -4.22
C GLY A 174 -4.03 -10.81 -3.01
N TRP A 175 -3.46 -10.79 -1.81
CA TRP A 175 -4.17 -10.42 -0.59
C TRP A 175 -4.59 -8.95 -0.60
N ALA A 176 -3.70 -8.03 -0.93
CA ALA A 176 -4.01 -6.61 -1.03
C ALA A 176 -5.09 -6.33 -2.10
N ASN A 177 -4.98 -6.96 -3.27
CA ASN A 177 -5.95 -6.84 -4.36
C ASN A 177 -7.33 -7.38 -3.95
N PHE A 178 -7.38 -8.57 -3.33
CA PHE A 178 -8.60 -9.18 -2.80
C PHE A 178 -9.31 -8.25 -1.80
N LEU A 179 -8.58 -7.73 -0.81
CA LEU A 179 -9.13 -6.79 0.17
C LEU A 179 -9.57 -5.48 -0.48
N GLY A 180 -8.79 -4.94 -1.43
CA GLY A 180 -9.13 -3.73 -2.18
C GLY A 180 -10.45 -3.88 -2.93
N ILE A 181 -10.66 -4.97 -3.65
CA ILE A 181 -11.91 -5.26 -4.37
C ILE A 181 -13.08 -5.38 -3.38
N ARG A 182 -12.90 -6.10 -2.28
CA ARG A 182 -13.94 -6.30 -1.27
C ARG A 182 -14.38 -4.99 -0.63
N TYR A 183 -13.45 -4.17 -0.15
CA TYR A 183 -13.79 -2.90 0.48
C TYR A 183 -14.36 -1.88 -0.51
N ALA A 184 -13.94 -1.92 -1.79
CA ALA A 184 -14.57 -1.15 -2.85
C ALA A 184 -16.04 -1.52 -3.04
N GLN A 185 -16.36 -2.83 -3.03
CA GLN A 185 -17.73 -3.33 -3.15
C GLN A 185 -18.58 -2.88 -1.95
N LEU A 186 -18.07 -3.04 -0.72
CA LEU A 186 -18.75 -2.60 0.50
C LEU A 186 -19.05 -1.10 0.49
N PHE A 187 -18.07 -0.28 0.12
CA PHE A 187 -18.20 1.17 0.03
C PHE A 187 -19.25 1.59 -1.00
N ARG A 188 -19.14 1.08 -2.23
CA ARG A 188 -20.06 1.41 -3.32
C ARG A 188 -21.49 0.96 -3.02
N SER A 189 -21.66 -0.26 -2.51
CA SER A 189 -22.97 -0.78 -2.12
C SER A 189 -23.58 0.04 -0.99
N GLY A 190 -22.78 0.48 0.00
CA GLY A 190 -23.24 1.37 1.06
C GLY A 190 -23.82 2.68 0.54
N HIS A 191 -23.17 3.30 -0.44
CA HIS A 191 -23.68 4.52 -1.08
C HIS A 191 -24.96 4.26 -1.88
N VAL A 192 -25.01 3.20 -2.68
CA VAL A 192 -26.23 2.84 -3.45
C VAL A 192 -27.41 2.64 -2.50
N THR A 193 -27.21 1.92 -1.38
CA THR A 193 -28.24 1.74 -0.36
C THR A 193 -28.69 3.08 0.23
N ASN A 194 -27.77 3.99 0.54
CA ASN A 194 -28.13 5.30 1.08
C ASN A 194 -28.97 6.12 0.09
N TYR A 195 -28.59 6.16 -1.19
CA TYR A 195 -29.38 6.84 -2.22
C TYR A 195 -30.76 6.23 -2.38
N PHE A 196 -30.85 4.89 -2.40
CA PHE A 196 -32.16 4.22 -2.49
C PHE A 196 -33.05 4.53 -1.27
N LEU A 197 -32.51 4.41 -0.06
CA LEU A 197 -33.27 4.70 1.16
C LEU A 197 -33.69 6.18 1.25
N SER A 198 -32.82 7.12 0.84
CA SER A 198 -33.17 8.54 0.79
C SER A 198 -34.31 8.82 -0.18
N THR A 199 -34.25 8.23 -1.36
CA THR A 199 -35.34 8.36 -2.37
C THR A 199 -36.63 7.75 -1.84
N LEU A 200 -36.55 6.58 -1.20
CA LEU A 200 -37.73 5.90 -0.62
C LEU A 200 -38.35 6.73 0.50
N ALA A 201 -37.55 7.37 1.36
CA ALA A 201 -38.05 8.23 2.43
C ALA A 201 -38.86 9.41 1.85
N VAL A 202 -38.34 10.07 0.79
CA VAL A 202 -39.06 11.16 0.11
C VAL A 202 -40.39 10.68 -0.49
N ILE A 203 -40.41 9.52 -1.14
CA ILE A 203 -41.64 8.95 -1.70
C ILE A 203 -42.67 8.65 -0.60
N LEU A 204 -42.22 8.10 0.54
CA LEU A 204 -43.10 7.80 1.68
C LEU A 204 -43.67 9.08 2.30
N ALA A 205 -42.88 10.15 2.46
CA ALA A 205 -43.31 11.44 2.93
C ALA A 205 -44.42 12.03 2.02
N LEU A 206 -44.20 12.01 0.69
CA LEU A 206 -45.18 12.47 -0.28
C LEU A 206 -46.46 11.63 -0.27
N THR A 207 -46.34 10.32 -0.10
CA THR A 207 -47.48 9.40 0.02
C THR A 207 -48.35 9.73 1.23
N GLY A 208 -47.70 10.05 2.40
CA GLY A 208 -48.40 10.48 3.60
C GLY A 208 -49.16 11.82 3.43
N LEU A 209 -48.64 12.69 2.57
CA LEU A 209 -49.30 13.96 2.24
C LEU A 209 -50.52 13.76 1.34
N ILE A 210 -50.45 12.85 0.35
CA ILE A 210 -51.52 12.56 -0.61
C ILE A 210 -52.66 11.80 0.06
N PHE A 211 -52.39 10.90 1.00
CA PHE A 211 -53.37 10.06 1.67
C PHE A 211 -53.55 10.39 3.17
N PRO A 212 -54.12 11.54 3.56
CA PRO A 212 -54.14 12.01 4.95
C PRO A 212 -54.91 11.09 5.91
N LYS A 213 -55.88 10.28 5.39
CA LYS A 213 -56.66 9.31 6.18
C LYS A 213 -55.84 8.06 6.57
N ALA A 214 -54.77 7.75 5.84
CA ALA A 214 -53.90 6.60 6.08
C ALA A 214 -52.46 6.98 6.39
N LYS A 215 -52.22 8.24 6.81
CA LYS A 215 -50.90 8.82 6.98
C LYS A 215 -50.01 8.13 8.00
N LEU A 216 -50.57 7.37 8.95
CA LEU A 216 -49.78 6.69 9.98
C LEU A 216 -48.82 5.65 9.40
N VAL A 217 -49.28 4.88 8.40
CA VAL A 217 -48.47 3.81 7.78
C VAL A 217 -47.23 4.39 7.04
N PRO A 218 -47.38 5.34 6.09
CA PRO A 218 -46.23 5.92 5.41
C PRO A 218 -45.30 6.69 6.37
N VAL A 219 -45.79 7.34 7.43
CA VAL A 219 -44.94 8.01 8.44
C VAL A 219 -44.10 7.00 9.21
N LEU A 220 -44.67 5.89 9.66
CA LEU A 220 -43.90 4.85 10.34
C LEU A 220 -42.89 4.19 9.39
N ALA A 221 -43.24 3.97 8.14
CA ALA A 221 -42.33 3.44 7.13
C ALA A 221 -41.20 4.43 6.81
N GLU A 222 -41.48 5.74 6.74
CA GLU A 222 -40.49 6.80 6.58
C GLU A 222 -39.50 6.81 7.73
N LEU A 223 -39.96 6.82 8.97
CA LEU A 223 -39.12 6.78 10.15
C LEU A 223 -38.22 5.54 10.17
N THR A 224 -38.79 4.39 9.82
CA THR A 224 -38.01 3.14 9.69
C THR A 224 -36.91 3.26 8.62
N THR A 225 -37.25 3.85 7.47
CA THR A 225 -36.31 4.08 6.37
C THR A 225 -35.18 5.02 6.78
N ILE A 226 -35.48 6.09 7.51
CA ILE A 226 -34.50 7.02 8.05
C ILE A 226 -33.58 6.31 9.07
N ALA A 227 -34.15 5.47 9.95
CA ALA A 227 -33.37 4.69 10.91
C ALA A 227 -32.42 3.72 10.20
N LEU A 228 -32.87 3.02 9.16
CA LEU A 228 -32.04 2.13 8.33
C LEU A 228 -30.92 2.91 7.62
N LEU A 229 -31.20 4.08 7.08
CA LEU A 229 -30.19 4.98 6.47
C LEU A 229 -29.13 5.38 7.47
N TYR A 230 -29.54 5.77 8.68
CA TYR A 230 -28.60 6.11 9.75
C TYR A 230 -27.71 4.91 10.12
N LEU A 231 -28.29 3.72 10.33
CA LEU A 231 -27.56 2.50 10.67
C LEU A 231 -26.57 2.10 9.56
N ASN A 232 -26.98 2.15 8.28
CA ASN A 232 -26.10 1.87 7.16
C ASN A 232 -24.93 2.86 7.08
N THR A 233 -25.18 4.14 7.34
CA THR A 233 -24.13 5.17 7.37
C THR A 233 -23.14 4.94 8.51
N GLN A 234 -23.63 4.60 9.70
CA GLN A 234 -22.78 4.30 10.86
C GLN A 234 -21.95 3.03 10.62
N ALA A 235 -22.53 1.98 10.04
CA ALA A 235 -21.82 0.76 9.68
C ALA A 235 -20.69 1.04 8.66
N GLY A 236 -20.92 1.94 7.70
CA GLY A 236 -19.90 2.38 6.75
C GLY A 236 -18.75 3.15 7.40
N LYS A 237 -19.07 4.02 8.37
CA LYS A 237 -18.08 4.79 9.13
C LYS A 237 -17.25 3.91 10.06
N SER A 238 -17.89 3.08 10.86
CA SER A 238 -17.20 2.18 11.81
C SER A 238 -16.33 1.15 11.11
N GLY A 239 -16.73 0.68 9.92
CA GLY A 239 -15.97 -0.26 9.11
C GLY A 239 -14.82 0.37 8.32
N GLU A 240 -14.72 1.72 8.31
CA GLU A 240 -13.71 2.49 7.57
C GLU A 240 -13.51 2.01 6.11
N SER A 241 -14.60 1.54 5.48
CA SER A 241 -14.55 0.84 4.19
C SER A 241 -13.89 1.65 3.07
N HIS A 242 -14.09 2.99 3.08
CA HIS A 242 -13.45 3.88 2.11
C HIS A 242 -11.93 3.96 2.31
N ARG A 243 -11.47 4.19 3.55
CA ARG A 243 -10.05 4.30 3.87
C ARG A 243 -9.32 2.99 3.56
N ARG A 244 -9.89 1.85 4.02
CA ARG A 244 -9.33 0.51 3.76
C ARG A 244 -9.28 0.19 2.27
N TRP A 245 -10.31 0.52 1.52
CA TRP A 245 -10.30 0.38 0.07
C TRP A 245 -9.13 1.12 -0.57
N LEU A 246 -8.94 2.41 -0.25
CA LEU A 246 -7.84 3.21 -0.80
C LEU A 246 -6.47 2.67 -0.41
N GLN A 247 -6.28 2.30 0.85
CA GLN A 247 -5.00 1.77 1.36
C GLN A 247 -4.64 0.43 0.70
N TYR A 248 -5.57 -0.51 0.65
CA TYR A 248 -5.31 -1.82 0.04
C TYR A 248 -5.16 -1.71 -1.48
N ARG A 249 -5.89 -0.82 -2.12
CA ARG A 249 -5.71 -0.56 -3.54
C ARG A 249 -4.35 0.06 -3.83
N HIS A 250 -3.94 1.06 -3.05
CA HIS A 250 -2.62 1.65 -3.17
C HIS A 250 -1.51 0.62 -2.96
N LEU A 251 -1.61 -0.20 -1.92
CA LEU A 251 -0.65 -1.29 -1.68
C LEU A 251 -0.58 -2.26 -2.88
N ALA A 252 -1.71 -2.70 -3.40
CA ALA A 252 -1.75 -3.60 -4.56
C ALA A 252 -1.08 -2.96 -5.79
N GLU A 253 -1.36 -1.68 -6.08
CA GLU A 253 -0.74 -0.98 -7.21
C GLU A 253 0.76 -0.72 -6.99
N SER A 254 1.21 -0.54 -5.76
CA SER A 254 2.65 -0.41 -5.44
C SER A 254 3.39 -1.74 -5.58
N LEU A 255 2.74 -2.86 -5.27
CA LEU A 255 3.34 -4.20 -5.42
C LEU A 255 3.35 -4.67 -6.88
N ARG A 256 2.43 -4.20 -7.73
CA ARG A 256 2.31 -4.61 -9.13
C ARG A 256 3.57 -4.35 -9.96
N PRO A 257 4.22 -3.16 -9.93
CA PRO A 257 5.47 -2.91 -10.66
C PRO A 257 6.62 -3.82 -10.23
N LEU A 258 6.68 -4.24 -8.95
CA LEU A 258 7.73 -5.12 -8.45
C LEU A 258 7.73 -6.49 -9.16
N ILE A 259 6.57 -6.91 -9.68
CA ILE A 259 6.43 -8.11 -10.51
C ILE A 259 7.25 -7.97 -11.81
N TYR A 260 7.21 -6.78 -12.41
CA TYR A 260 7.94 -6.49 -13.66
C TYR A 260 9.42 -6.24 -13.40
N LEU A 261 9.77 -5.50 -12.34
CA LEU A 261 11.16 -5.26 -11.95
C LEU A 261 11.89 -6.57 -11.68
N LYS A 262 11.22 -7.52 -11.04
CA LYS A 262 11.77 -8.86 -10.80
C LYS A 262 11.99 -9.66 -12.09
N ARG A 263 11.36 -9.29 -13.20
CA ARG A 263 11.55 -9.92 -14.51
C ARG A 263 12.80 -9.42 -15.24
N THR A 264 13.19 -8.20 -14.97
CA THR A 264 14.28 -7.52 -15.68
C THR A 264 15.64 -7.72 -15.00
N GLY A 265 15.69 -8.42 -13.87
CA GLY A 265 16.90 -8.79 -13.15
C GLY A 265 17.15 -8.02 -11.93
#